data_a8aaf3942bc93c4941109246bd3d03aa
#
_entry.id   a8aaf3942bc93c4941109246bd3d03aa
#
_cell.length_a   1.000
_cell.length_b   1.000
_cell.length_c   1.000
_cell.angle_alpha   90.00
_cell.angle_beta   90.00
_cell.angle_gamma   90.00
#
_symmetry.space_group_name_H-M   'P 1'
#
loop_
_entity.id
_entity.type
_entity.pdbx_description
1 polymer ?
#
loop_
_entity_poly.entity_id
_entity_poly.type
_entity_poly.pdbx_seq_one_letter_code
_entity_poly.pdbx_strand_id
1 'polypeptide(L)'
;MDYSENAQIKFRVWLQKKYGTIDELNDTWGTSFWSETYQDFDQVRLPSQQEVPDKPNPHAMLDLNRFMADELAGFVNMQADILRRHIHKDQWITTNLIPVFNPVDPVRIDHTDFLTYTRYLVTGHNQGIGSQGFRMGIPEDLGFSNDQFRNRVGKTFGVMELQPGQVNWGVYNPHPLPGAVRMWVYHVFAGGGKFVCNYRFRQPLKGSEQYHYGMIMTDGVTLSPGGEEYVRIAQEMKKLRAAYDKKSRMPKQLASRRIGLLFDMNNYWEMEFQRQTDQWWTMPHIHKYYNLLKSFAAPVDVISEKEDFSGYPFLIAPAYQLLDNNLVERWTEYVKNGGHLILTCRTGQKDRNAKLWEAPLAAPIHQLAGINSLYYDHLPHSLYGKVDFGDEEYAWNNWADVLTPAAGTDVWAVYADQFYKGAASVIHRRLGKGTVTYIGTDTDDGKLEKEVVRRVYEEAGVPTEDLPYGVV
;
A
#
# COMPACT_ATOMS: atom_id res chain seq x y z
N MET A 1 15.85 10.57 7.95
CA MET A 1 15.28 11.93 8.03
C MET A 1 16.42 12.89 8.36
N ASP A 2 16.35 14.12 7.83
CA ASP A 2 17.32 15.18 8.10
C ASP A 2 16.75 16.13 9.16
N TYR A 3 17.46 16.34 10.27
CA TYR A 3 17.11 17.23 11.37
C TYR A 3 18.11 18.39 11.52
N SER A 4 18.86 18.69 10.46
CA SER A 4 19.79 19.80 10.44
C SER A 4 19.07 21.15 10.55
N GLU A 5 19.83 22.21 10.90
CA GLU A 5 19.32 23.58 10.92
C GLU A 5 18.74 24.01 9.56
N ASN A 6 19.37 23.58 8.46
CA ASN A 6 18.86 23.83 7.10
C ASN A 6 17.51 23.17 6.86
N ALA A 7 17.32 21.91 7.29
CA ALA A 7 16.04 21.23 7.19
C ALA A 7 14.98 21.93 8.05
N GLN A 8 15.34 22.40 9.25
CA GLN A 8 14.47 23.17 10.12
C GLN A 8 13.98 24.47 9.46
N ILE A 9 14.89 25.23 8.83
CA ILE A 9 14.55 26.48 8.12
C ILE A 9 13.60 26.16 6.94
N LYS A 10 13.94 25.17 6.14
CA LYS A 10 13.10 24.75 4.99
C LYS A 10 11.72 24.27 5.42
N PHE A 11 11.62 23.53 6.52
CA PHE A 11 10.33 23.05 7.04
C PHE A 11 9.42 24.23 7.41
N ARG A 12 9.94 25.24 8.09
CA ARG A 12 9.19 26.47 8.42
C ARG A 12 8.69 27.19 7.17
N VAL A 13 9.54 27.34 6.15
CA VAL A 13 9.14 27.92 4.86
C VAL A 13 8.06 27.09 4.17
N TRP A 14 8.18 25.76 4.20
CA TRP A 14 7.18 24.85 3.66
C TRP A 14 5.83 24.98 4.38
N LEU A 15 5.84 25.06 5.72
CA LEU A 15 4.64 25.27 6.53
C LEU A 15 4.00 26.63 6.23
N GLN A 16 4.82 27.71 6.16
CA GLN A 16 4.32 29.05 5.83
C GLN A 16 3.66 29.07 4.43
N LYS A 17 4.24 28.38 3.47
CA LYS A 17 3.64 28.24 2.13
C LYS A 17 2.32 27.46 2.18
N LYS A 18 2.22 26.43 3.02
CA LYS A 18 1.04 25.57 3.13
C LYS A 18 -0.11 26.28 3.87
N TYR A 19 0.17 26.92 4.98
CA TYR A 19 -0.85 27.48 5.88
C TYR A 19 -1.07 28.98 5.73
N GLY A 20 -0.10 29.74 5.22
CA GLY A 20 -0.17 31.18 5.08
C GLY A 20 0.05 31.92 6.39
N THR A 21 -0.69 31.60 7.45
CA THR A 21 -0.59 32.23 8.76
C THR A 21 -0.30 31.21 9.87
N ILE A 22 0.27 31.69 10.97
CA ILE A 22 0.54 30.84 12.13
C ILE A 22 -0.77 30.43 12.84
N ASP A 23 -1.79 31.26 12.79
CA ASP A 23 -3.11 30.97 13.34
C ASP A 23 -3.77 29.78 12.61
N GLU A 24 -3.68 29.74 11.28
CA GLU A 24 -4.20 28.62 10.47
C GLU A 24 -3.45 27.31 10.77
N LEU A 25 -2.12 27.39 10.97
CA LEU A 25 -1.35 26.24 11.42
C LEU A 25 -1.82 25.76 12.80
N ASN A 26 -1.94 26.69 13.76
CA ASN A 26 -2.38 26.39 15.12
C ASN A 26 -3.77 25.75 15.15
N ASP A 27 -4.73 26.27 14.37
CA ASP A 27 -6.07 25.70 14.27
C ASP A 27 -6.01 24.28 13.68
N THR A 28 -5.27 24.12 12.58
CA THR A 28 -5.18 22.82 11.88
C THR A 28 -4.48 21.77 12.74
N TRP A 29 -3.41 22.13 13.44
CA TRP A 29 -2.69 21.19 14.30
C TRP A 29 -3.33 21.02 15.69
N GLY A 30 -4.33 21.85 16.03
CA GLY A 30 -4.98 21.81 17.33
C GLY A 30 -4.05 22.17 18.50
N THR A 31 -3.12 23.10 18.30
CA THR A 31 -2.05 23.41 19.26
C THR A 31 -2.51 24.10 20.54
N SER A 32 -3.77 24.54 20.60
CA SER A 32 -4.38 25.03 21.85
C SER A 32 -4.47 23.92 22.91
N PHE A 33 -4.51 22.66 22.50
CA PHE A 33 -4.48 21.52 23.39
C PHE A 33 -3.10 21.42 24.07
N TRP A 34 -3.07 21.33 25.37
CA TRP A 34 -1.87 21.36 26.22
C TRP A 34 -0.99 22.62 26.08
N SER A 35 -1.57 23.73 25.57
CA SER A 35 -0.86 25.02 25.45
C SER A 35 0.37 24.96 24.54
N GLU A 36 0.31 24.22 23.44
CA GLU A 36 1.39 24.08 22.45
C GLU A 36 1.34 25.16 21.35
N THR A 37 0.53 26.23 21.55
CA THR A 37 0.29 27.28 20.55
C THR A 37 1.55 28.05 20.19
N TYR A 38 1.86 28.17 18.93
CA TYR A 38 2.95 28.94 18.37
C TYR A 38 2.52 30.41 18.13
N GLN A 39 3.41 31.35 18.35
CA GLN A 39 3.20 32.78 18.06
C GLN A 39 3.73 33.14 16.67
N ASP A 40 4.72 32.39 16.18
CA ASP A 40 5.41 32.64 14.93
C ASP A 40 5.93 31.31 14.36
N PHE A 41 6.12 31.21 13.03
CA PHE A 41 6.71 30.04 12.39
C PHE A 41 8.14 29.75 12.88
N ASP A 42 8.87 30.74 13.35
CA ASP A 42 10.22 30.56 13.88
C ASP A 42 10.26 29.74 15.18
N GLN A 43 9.14 29.62 15.88
CA GLN A 43 9.02 28.76 17.05
C GLN A 43 8.76 27.28 16.69
N VAL A 44 8.25 27.02 15.49
CA VAL A 44 7.94 25.64 15.06
C VAL A 44 9.22 24.85 14.87
N ARG A 45 9.30 23.68 15.50
CA ARG A 45 10.42 22.75 15.36
C ARG A 45 10.04 21.55 14.48
N LEU A 46 11.06 20.93 13.89
CA LEU A 46 10.88 19.62 13.26
C LEU A 46 10.40 18.63 14.32
N PRO A 47 9.25 17.98 14.16
CA PRO A 47 8.76 16.98 15.09
C PRO A 47 9.79 15.87 15.28
N SER A 48 10.13 15.57 16.53
CA SER A 48 11.06 14.50 16.87
C SER A 48 10.43 13.58 17.89
N GLN A 49 10.51 12.28 17.65
CA GLN A 49 10.07 11.26 18.61
C GLN A 49 10.85 11.31 19.93
N GLN A 50 12.04 11.94 19.94
CA GLN A 50 12.86 12.10 21.14
C GLN A 50 12.41 13.25 22.05
N GLU A 51 11.76 14.26 21.45
CA GLU A 51 11.29 15.44 22.21
C GLU A 51 9.92 15.23 22.86
N VAL A 52 9.06 14.42 22.25
CA VAL A 52 7.75 14.02 22.78
C VAL A 52 7.63 12.50 22.65
N PRO A 53 8.21 11.73 23.58
CA PRO A 53 8.39 10.28 23.41
C PRO A 53 7.09 9.51 23.20
N ASP A 54 5.99 9.94 23.81
CA ASP A 54 4.81 9.11 23.91
C ASP A 54 3.69 9.45 22.92
N LYS A 55 3.55 10.71 22.49
CA LYS A 55 2.46 11.13 21.57
C LYS A 55 2.81 12.42 20.82
N PRO A 56 3.62 12.38 19.76
CA PRO A 56 3.82 13.55 18.92
C PRO A 56 2.49 13.99 18.29
N ASN A 57 2.34 15.29 18.02
CA ASN A 57 1.18 15.83 17.32
C ASN A 57 1.04 15.14 15.94
N PRO A 58 -0.07 14.42 15.64
CA PRO A 58 -0.18 13.63 14.42
C PRO A 58 -0.19 14.49 13.16
N HIS A 59 -0.74 15.70 13.22
CA HIS A 59 -0.75 16.64 12.10
C HIS A 59 0.66 17.12 11.77
N ALA A 60 1.44 17.46 12.80
CA ALA A 60 2.84 17.85 12.64
C ALA A 60 3.69 16.70 12.05
N MET A 61 3.45 15.46 12.49
CA MET A 61 4.13 14.28 11.96
C MET A 61 3.76 14.00 10.52
N LEU A 62 2.49 14.14 10.15
CA LEU A 62 2.04 13.99 8.76
C LEU A 62 2.70 15.05 7.88
N ASP A 63 2.75 16.30 8.34
CA ASP A 63 3.38 17.39 7.60
C ASP A 63 4.91 17.22 7.51
N LEU A 64 5.56 16.69 8.54
CA LEU A 64 6.97 16.32 8.44
C LEU A 64 7.22 15.29 7.34
N ASN A 65 6.43 14.22 7.28
CA ASN A 65 6.57 13.20 6.22
C ASN A 65 6.30 13.80 4.83
N ARG A 66 5.32 14.66 4.69
CA ARG A 66 5.02 15.38 3.44
C ARG A 66 6.16 16.26 2.99
N PHE A 67 6.70 17.08 3.92
CA PHE A 67 7.84 17.93 3.68
C PHE A 67 9.06 17.11 3.23
N MET A 68 9.39 16.05 3.96
CA MET A 68 10.53 15.19 3.62
C MET A 68 10.33 14.48 2.27
N ALA A 69 9.10 14.07 1.95
CA ALA A 69 8.78 13.47 0.65
C ALA A 69 8.90 14.48 -0.50
N ASP A 70 8.48 15.74 -0.29
CA ASP A 70 8.63 16.83 -1.27
C ASP A 70 10.11 17.14 -1.51
N GLU A 71 10.93 17.25 -0.45
CA GLU A 71 12.37 17.50 -0.57
C GLU A 71 13.11 16.36 -1.30
N LEU A 72 12.77 15.10 -0.98
CA LEU A 72 13.34 13.93 -1.65
C LEU A 72 12.96 13.89 -3.13
N ALA A 73 11.69 14.03 -3.44
CA ALA A 73 11.21 14.03 -4.82
C ALA A 73 11.77 15.22 -5.59
N GLY A 74 11.78 16.41 -4.99
CA GLY A 74 12.38 17.61 -5.57
C GLY A 74 13.86 17.44 -5.91
N PHE A 75 14.62 16.76 -5.03
CA PHE A 75 16.03 16.47 -5.27
C PHE A 75 16.23 15.47 -6.43
N VAL A 76 15.43 14.41 -6.50
CA VAL A 76 15.48 13.43 -7.60
C VAL A 76 15.08 14.08 -8.93
N ASN A 77 13.98 14.83 -8.94
CA ASN A 77 13.48 15.51 -10.12
C ASN A 77 14.47 16.56 -10.65
N MET A 78 15.10 17.33 -9.75
CA MET A 78 16.16 18.27 -10.10
C MET A 78 17.36 17.58 -10.77
N GLN A 79 17.81 16.44 -10.24
CA GLN A 79 18.89 15.66 -10.85
C GLN A 79 18.49 15.13 -12.22
N ALA A 80 17.26 14.62 -12.36
CA ALA A 80 16.74 14.16 -13.64
C ALA A 80 16.73 15.28 -14.68
N ASP A 81 16.32 16.50 -14.32
CA ASP A 81 16.31 17.68 -15.20
C ASP A 81 17.74 18.09 -15.63
N ILE A 82 18.70 18.02 -14.72
CA ILE A 82 20.11 18.29 -15.03
C ILE A 82 20.63 17.24 -16.00
N LEU A 83 20.46 15.95 -15.68
CA LEU A 83 20.91 14.85 -16.52
C LEU A 83 20.31 14.91 -17.92
N ARG A 84 19.01 15.22 -18.04
CA ARG A 84 18.30 15.29 -19.31
C ARG A 84 18.96 16.27 -20.31
N ARG A 85 19.63 17.30 -19.83
CA ARG A 85 20.35 18.28 -20.67
C ARG A 85 21.69 17.78 -21.17
N HIS A 86 22.24 16.71 -20.59
CA HIS A 86 23.59 16.22 -20.88
C HIS A 86 23.64 14.80 -21.47
N ILE A 87 22.58 14.02 -21.30
CA ILE A 87 22.50 12.65 -21.81
C ILE A 87 22.01 12.61 -23.27
N HIS A 88 22.29 11.52 -23.97
CA HIS A 88 21.71 11.27 -25.28
C HIS A 88 20.22 10.97 -25.17
N LYS A 89 19.46 11.34 -26.20
CA LYS A 89 17.98 11.17 -26.21
C LYS A 89 17.49 9.73 -26.03
N ASP A 90 18.32 8.75 -26.36
CA ASP A 90 17.98 7.33 -26.24
C ASP A 90 18.34 6.73 -24.86
N GLN A 91 18.97 7.54 -23.99
CA GLN A 91 19.26 7.14 -22.62
C GLN A 91 18.08 7.48 -21.72
N TRP A 92 17.78 6.55 -20.81
CA TRP A 92 16.71 6.73 -19.83
C TRP A 92 17.26 7.04 -18.43
N ILE A 93 16.46 7.72 -17.66
CA ILE A 93 16.75 8.08 -16.26
C ILE A 93 15.76 7.33 -15.37
N THR A 94 16.28 6.70 -14.33
CA THR A 94 15.50 6.08 -13.27
C THR A 94 16.17 6.30 -11.92
N THR A 95 15.44 6.02 -10.84
CA THR A 95 16.01 5.95 -9.50
C THR A 95 15.52 4.70 -8.79
N ASN A 96 16.32 4.24 -7.82
CA ASN A 96 16.03 3.04 -7.04
C ASN A 96 15.32 3.44 -5.74
N LEU A 97 14.16 2.84 -5.46
CA LEU A 97 13.35 3.12 -4.28
C LEU A 97 13.12 1.85 -3.45
N ILE A 98 12.89 2.03 -2.16
CA ILE A 98 12.39 0.96 -1.30
C ILE A 98 10.87 1.15 -1.21
N PRO A 99 10.05 0.15 -1.61
CA PRO A 99 8.60 0.23 -1.52
C PRO A 99 8.13 0.46 -0.08
N VAL A 100 7.15 1.36 0.10
CA VAL A 100 6.54 1.68 1.40
C VAL A 100 7.59 2.02 2.47
N PHE A 101 8.53 2.90 2.13
CA PHE A 101 9.60 3.34 3.02
C PHE A 101 9.47 4.84 3.34
N ASN A 102 9.40 5.18 4.62
CA ASN A 102 9.25 6.59 5.04
C ASN A 102 10.55 7.38 4.86
N PRO A 103 10.47 8.60 4.34
CA PRO A 103 9.32 9.33 3.84
C PRO A 103 9.18 9.31 2.29
N VAL A 104 9.50 8.20 1.64
CA VAL A 104 9.49 8.11 0.17
C VAL A 104 8.06 7.96 -0.36
N ASP A 105 7.67 8.88 -1.26
CA ASP A 105 6.40 8.79 -1.99
C ASP A 105 6.68 8.73 -3.51
N PRO A 106 6.55 7.54 -4.12
CA PRO A 106 6.84 7.37 -5.55
C PRO A 106 5.95 8.19 -6.49
N VAL A 107 4.78 8.65 -6.01
CA VAL A 107 3.85 9.48 -6.82
C VAL A 107 4.39 10.88 -7.07
N ARG A 108 5.32 11.35 -6.24
CA ARG A 108 5.94 12.69 -6.34
C ARG A 108 7.16 12.74 -7.26
N ILE A 109 7.67 11.57 -7.68
CA ILE A 109 8.84 11.46 -8.57
C ILE A 109 8.33 11.24 -9.99
N ASP A 110 8.32 12.28 -10.82
CA ASP A 110 7.67 12.30 -12.13
C ASP A 110 8.55 12.82 -13.29
N HIS A 111 9.79 13.26 -13.01
CA HIS A 111 10.76 13.69 -14.03
C HIS A 111 11.68 12.58 -14.53
N THR A 112 11.59 11.37 -13.97
CA THR A 112 12.29 10.18 -14.47
C THR A 112 11.48 9.52 -15.59
N ASP A 113 12.12 8.65 -16.40
CA ASP A 113 11.40 7.92 -17.45
C ASP A 113 10.54 6.78 -16.87
N PHE A 114 10.98 6.20 -15.77
CA PHE A 114 10.27 5.19 -14.99
C PHE A 114 10.94 5.05 -13.61
N LEU A 115 10.31 4.30 -12.71
CA LEU A 115 10.87 4.00 -11.41
C LEU A 115 11.33 2.55 -11.32
N THR A 116 12.30 2.32 -10.45
CA THR A 116 12.75 0.99 -10.05
C THR A 116 12.68 0.84 -8.55
N TYR A 117 12.65 -0.40 -8.09
CA TYR A 117 12.65 -0.67 -6.66
C TYR A 117 13.68 -1.74 -6.26
N THR A 118 13.98 -1.77 -4.97
CA THR A 118 14.78 -2.77 -4.28
C THR A 118 13.90 -3.63 -3.41
N ARG A 119 14.10 -4.96 -3.45
CA ARG A 119 13.40 -5.87 -2.54
C ARG A 119 14.30 -7.03 -2.09
N TYR A 120 14.33 -7.24 -0.79
CA TYR A 120 14.98 -8.36 -0.15
C TYR A 120 13.93 -9.16 0.61
N LEU A 121 13.71 -10.40 0.21
CA LEU A 121 12.59 -11.21 0.67
C LEU A 121 12.93 -12.10 1.87
N VAL A 122 14.21 -12.50 1.96
CA VAL A 122 14.70 -13.43 2.99
C VAL A 122 15.67 -12.68 3.89
N THR A 123 15.10 -11.99 4.89
CA THR A 123 15.80 -11.10 5.82
C THR A 123 15.49 -11.42 7.29
N GLY A 124 14.74 -12.50 7.55
CA GLY A 124 14.35 -12.90 8.90
C GLY A 124 13.18 -12.11 9.50
N HIS A 125 12.57 -11.18 8.76
CA HIS A 125 11.41 -10.44 9.22
C HIS A 125 10.10 -11.22 8.98
N ASN A 126 10.01 -11.96 7.88
CA ASN A 126 8.82 -12.70 7.48
C ASN A 126 9.08 -14.20 7.53
N GLN A 127 8.15 -14.93 8.13
CA GLN A 127 8.29 -16.39 8.24
C GLN A 127 7.76 -17.14 7.00
N GLY A 128 6.90 -16.50 6.18
CA GLY A 128 6.26 -17.16 5.03
C GLY A 128 5.37 -18.32 5.47
N ILE A 129 5.05 -19.22 4.51
CA ILE A 129 4.17 -20.36 4.74
C ILE A 129 4.96 -21.66 4.86
N GLY A 130 4.56 -22.49 5.84
CA GLY A 130 5.17 -23.79 6.11
C GLY A 130 6.57 -23.69 6.74
N SER A 131 7.17 -24.82 7.01
CA SER A 131 8.43 -24.92 7.76
C SER A 131 9.64 -24.29 7.04
N GLN A 132 9.57 -24.07 5.75
CA GLN A 132 10.64 -23.46 4.94
C GLN A 132 10.24 -22.08 4.37
N GLY A 133 9.08 -21.55 4.72
CA GLY A 133 8.57 -20.26 4.19
C GLY A 133 9.54 -19.10 4.44
N PHE A 134 10.23 -19.10 5.57
CA PHE A 134 11.23 -18.08 5.92
C PHE A 134 12.42 -18.00 4.94
N ARG A 135 12.58 -19.01 4.05
CA ARG A 135 13.59 -19.03 2.99
C ARG A 135 13.07 -18.62 1.63
N MET A 136 11.79 -18.31 1.54
CA MET A 136 11.11 -17.94 0.30
C MET A 136 10.57 -16.51 0.33
N GLY A 137 10.33 -15.95 1.53
CA GLY A 137 9.62 -14.69 1.71
C GLY A 137 8.11 -14.84 1.50
N ILE A 138 7.41 -13.71 1.48
CA ILE A 138 5.96 -13.66 1.25
C ILE A 138 5.67 -13.13 -0.16
N PRO A 139 4.68 -13.70 -0.86
CA PRO A 139 4.40 -13.35 -2.26
C PRO A 139 3.99 -11.90 -2.46
N GLU A 140 3.23 -11.33 -1.54
CA GLU A 140 2.75 -9.95 -1.62
C GLU A 140 3.87 -8.92 -1.60
N ASP A 141 5.00 -9.20 -1.00
CA ASP A 141 6.16 -8.30 -0.98
C ASP A 141 6.62 -7.92 -2.39
N LEU A 142 6.71 -8.89 -3.30
CA LEU A 142 6.99 -8.63 -4.71
C LEU A 142 5.74 -8.25 -5.48
N GLY A 143 4.64 -8.96 -5.28
CA GLY A 143 3.42 -8.76 -6.04
C GLY A 143 2.88 -7.34 -5.90
N PHE A 144 2.71 -6.87 -4.67
CA PHE A 144 2.24 -5.51 -4.38
C PHE A 144 3.21 -4.46 -4.93
N SER A 145 4.52 -4.67 -4.76
CA SER A 145 5.54 -3.75 -5.30
C SER A 145 5.49 -3.69 -6.83
N ASN A 146 5.38 -4.83 -7.52
CA ASN A 146 5.22 -4.89 -8.97
C ASN A 146 3.99 -4.09 -9.43
N ASP A 147 2.84 -4.34 -8.78
CA ASP A 147 1.56 -3.74 -9.15
C ASP A 147 1.52 -2.24 -8.83
N GLN A 148 2.23 -1.80 -7.77
CA GLN A 148 2.43 -0.40 -7.44
C GLN A 148 3.32 0.33 -8.46
N PHE A 149 4.51 -0.21 -8.74
CA PHE A 149 5.49 0.46 -9.58
C PHE A 149 5.10 0.44 -11.07
N ARG A 150 4.37 -0.58 -11.53
CA ARG A 150 3.80 -0.61 -12.89
C ARG A 150 2.88 0.58 -13.18
N ASN A 151 2.27 1.16 -12.17
CA ASN A 151 1.30 2.26 -12.29
C ASN A 151 1.90 3.63 -11.88
N ARG A 152 3.22 3.79 -11.97
CA ARG A 152 3.91 5.08 -11.73
C ARG A 152 4.36 5.70 -13.05
N VAL A 153 5.18 6.75 -12.98
CA VAL A 153 5.72 7.43 -14.16
C VAL A 153 6.25 6.43 -15.19
N GLY A 154 5.99 6.68 -16.46
CA GLY A 154 6.39 5.81 -17.56
C GLY A 154 5.59 4.52 -17.71
N LYS A 155 4.68 4.18 -16.77
CA LYS A 155 3.85 2.96 -16.78
C LYS A 155 4.65 1.68 -17.04
N THR A 156 5.89 1.64 -16.52
CA THR A 156 6.81 0.51 -16.58
C THR A 156 7.74 0.54 -15.37
N PHE A 157 8.39 -0.57 -15.07
CA PHE A 157 9.33 -0.64 -13.95
C PHE A 157 10.40 -1.71 -14.16
N GLY A 158 11.42 -1.66 -13.31
CA GLY A 158 12.42 -2.71 -13.13
C GLY A 158 12.72 -2.94 -11.66
N VAL A 159 13.41 -4.02 -11.35
CA VAL A 159 13.98 -4.25 -10.02
C VAL A 159 15.47 -3.98 -10.09
N MET A 160 15.95 -3.03 -9.29
CA MET A 160 17.35 -2.64 -9.30
C MET A 160 18.19 -3.52 -8.37
N GLU A 161 17.60 -3.98 -7.29
CA GLU A 161 18.26 -4.88 -6.36
C GLU A 161 17.32 -6.01 -5.94
N LEU A 162 17.72 -7.24 -6.28
CA LEU A 162 17.12 -8.47 -5.77
C LEU A 162 18.23 -9.34 -5.23
N GLN A 163 18.00 -10.00 -4.09
CA GLN A 163 19.04 -10.81 -3.45
C GLN A 163 19.34 -12.09 -4.25
N PRO A 164 20.63 -12.40 -4.54
CA PRO A 164 21.03 -13.68 -5.13
C PRO A 164 21.27 -14.76 -4.06
N GLY A 165 21.26 -14.39 -2.78
CA GLY A 165 21.58 -15.29 -1.67
C GLY A 165 21.31 -14.61 -0.33
N GLN A 166 22.11 -14.97 0.67
CA GLN A 166 22.01 -14.38 2.00
C GLN A 166 22.33 -12.88 1.98
N VAL A 167 21.60 -12.11 2.77
CA VAL A 167 22.02 -10.77 3.17
C VAL A 167 22.87 -10.86 4.45
N ASN A 168 23.32 -9.72 5.01
CA ASN A 168 24.09 -9.70 6.25
C ASN A 168 23.52 -8.71 7.30
N TRP A 169 22.42 -8.07 6.98
CA TRP A 169 21.81 -7.00 7.80
C TRP A 169 20.38 -7.33 8.28
N GLY A 170 19.88 -8.51 7.92
CA GLY A 170 18.57 -8.97 8.40
C GLY A 170 18.59 -9.38 9.87
N VAL A 171 17.42 -9.63 10.44
CA VAL A 171 17.26 -10.12 11.83
C VAL A 171 17.98 -11.45 12.01
N TYR A 172 17.83 -12.35 11.05
CA TYR A 172 18.68 -13.50 10.78
C TYR A 172 18.75 -13.70 9.28
N ASN A 173 19.83 -14.27 8.78
CA ASN A 173 20.16 -14.25 7.37
C ASN A 173 20.22 -15.67 6.80
N PRO A 174 19.08 -16.33 6.58
CA PRO A 174 19.06 -17.68 6.04
C PRO A 174 19.38 -17.68 4.56
N HIS A 175 19.90 -18.79 4.06
CA HIS A 175 20.03 -18.98 2.63
C HIS A 175 18.65 -19.17 1.98
N PRO A 176 18.35 -18.53 0.84
CA PRO A 176 17.13 -18.83 0.08
C PRO A 176 16.99 -20.31 -0.27
N LEU A 177 15.77 -20.81 -0.30
CA LEU A 177 15.49 -22.17 -0.75
C LEU A 177 15.93 -22.33 -2.22
N PRO A 178 16.49 -23.46 -2.62
CA PRO A 178 16.77 -23.72 -4.02
C PRO A 178 15.54 -23.52 -4.91
N GLY A 179 15.65 -22.69 -5.94
CA GLY A 179 14.54 -22.28 -6.80
C GLY A 179 13.85 -20.97 -6.38
N ALA A 180 14.09 -20.46 -5.17
CA ALA A 180 13.45 -19.22 -4.70
C ALA A 180 13.89 -18.01 -5.51
N VAL A 181 15.19 -17.86 -5.77
CA VAL A 181 15.73 -16.77 -6.59
C VAL A 181 15.11 -16.78 -7.99
N ARG A 182 15.00 -17.96 -8.60
CA ARG A 182 14.37 -18.12 -9.90
C ARG A 182 12.89 -17.74 -9.87
N MET A 183 12.16 -18.19 -8.86
CA MET A 183 10.75 -17.84 -8.66
C MET A 183 10.56 -16.33 -8.54
N TRP A 184 11.37 -15.63 -7.76
CA TRP A 184 11.27 -14.18 -7.58
C TRP A 184 11.50 -13.42 -8.89
N VAL A 185 12.49 -13.81 -9.67
CA VAL A 185 12.76 -13.17 -10.97
C VAL A 185 11.60 -13.39 -11.94
N TYR A 186 11.03 -14.59 -11.99
CA TYR A 186 9.82 -14.86 -12.79
C TYR A 186 8.62 -14.05 -12.31
N HIS A 187 8.46 -13.89 -10.99
CA HIS A 187 7.38 -13.08 -10.41
C HIS A 187 7.49 -11.62 -10.87
N VAL A 188 8.69 -11.04 -10.89
CA VAL A 188 8.89 -9.67 -11.39
C VAL A 188 8.51 -9.56 -12.87
N PHE A 189 8.94 -10.51 -13.71
CA PHE A 189 8.57 -10.49 -15.14
C PHE A 189 7.09 -10.75 -15.37
N ALA A 190 6.46 -11.65 -14.61
CA ALA A 190 5.01 -11.87 -14.63
C ALA A 190 4.24 -10.59 -14.25
N GLY A 191 4.75 -9.82 -13.29
CA GLY A 191 4.23 -8.51 -12.90
C GLY A 191 4.46 -7.40 -13.93
N GLY A 192 5.16 -7.66 -15.04
CA GLY A 192 5.42 -6.70 -16.12
C GLY A 192 6.75 -5.96 -16.02
N GLY A 193 7.65 -6.34 -15.10
CA GLY A 193 8.99 -5.79 -14.96
C GLY A 193 9.81 -5.97 -16.24
N LYS A 194 10.60 -4.95 -16.58
CA LYS A 194 11.41 -4.96 -17.82
C LYS A 194 12.79 -5.57 -17.62
N PHE A 195 13.30 -5.49 -16.42
CA PHE A 195 14.60 -6.07 -16.04
C PHE A 195 14.65 -6.36 -14.54
N VAL A 196 15.55 -7.23 -14.18
CA VAL A 196 15.92 -7.54 -12.79
C VAL A 196 17.42 -7.49 -12.68
N CYS A 197 17.91 -6.61 -11.84
CA CYS A 197 19.29 -6.60 -11.38
C CYS A 197 19.37 -7.26 -10.00
N ASN A 198 20.53 -7.78 -9.68
CA ASN A 198 20.77 -8.35 -8.36
C ASN A 198 21.82 -7.54 -7.61
N TYR A 199 21.67 -7.48 -6.33
CA TYR A 199 22.69 -6.98 -5.45
C TYR A 199 23.18 -8.14 -4.57
N ARG A 200 24.38 -8.66 -4.85
CA ARG A 200 25.42 -8.05 -5.71
C ARG A 200 26.04 -9.10 -6.64
N PHE A 201 26.84 -8.61 -7.60
CA PHE A 201 27.50 -9.50 -8.56
C PHE A 201 28.52 -10.42 -7.88
N ARG A 202 29.46 -9.88 -7.11
CA ARG A 202 30.48 -10.62 -6.39
C ARG A 202 30.41 -10.37 -4.89
N GLN A 203 30.53 -11.42 -4.08
CA GLN A 203 30.61 -11.29 -2.64
C GLN A 203 31.88 -10.52 -2.24
N PRO A 204 31.77 -9.47 -1.39
CA PRO A 204 32.94 -8.68 -0.98
C PRO A 204 33.76 -9.45 0.03
N LEU A 205 35.10 -9.16 0.01
CA LEU A 205 36.07 -9.82 0.91
C LEU A 205 36.22 -9.08 2.24
N LYS A 206 35.77 -7.84 2.33
CA LYS A 206 35.96 -6.96 3.49
C LYS A 206 34.89 -5.85 3.51
N GLY A 207 34.80 -5.17 4.63
CA GLY A 207 33.83 -4.10 4.85
C GLY A 207 32.53 -4.63 5.48
N SER A 208 31.56 -3.74 5.62
CA SER A 208 30.33 -4.02 6.35
C SER A 208 29.46 -5.13 5.73
N GLU A 209 29.64 -5.41 4.44
CA GLU A 209 28.81 -6.38 3.70
C GLU A 209 29.54 -7.64 3.27
N GLN A 210 30.62 -8.00 3.92
CA GLN A 210 31.43 -9.18 3.53
C GLN A 210 30.65 -10.52 3.59
N TYR A 211 29.53 -10.59 4.33
CA TYR A 211 28.63 -11.74 4.34
C TYR A 211 27.41 -11.59 3.43
N HIS A 212 27.33 -10.49 2.67
CA HIS A 212 26.29 -10.32 1.67
C HIS A 212 26.68 -11.10 0.40
N TYR A 213 25.93 -12.18 0.12
CA TYR A 213 26.20 -13.05 -1.03
C TYR A 213 26.09 -12.29 -2.35
N GLY A 214 27.00 -12.64 -3.27
CA GLY A 214 26.93 -12.25 -4.67
C GLY A 214 26.43 -13.41 -5.55
N MET A 215 26.29 -13.15 -6.83
CA MET A 215 26.18 -14.21 -7.84
C MET A 215 27.46 -15.04 -7.93
N ILE A 216 28.59 -14.38 -7.70
CA ILE A 216 29.93 -15.00 -7.64
C ILE A 216 30.41 -14.94 -6.20
N MET A 217 31.00 -16.04 -5.75
CA MET A 217 31.52 -16.22 -4.40
C MET A 217 32.83 -15.44 -4.18
N THR A 218 33.39 -15.59 -3.01
CA THR A 218 34.60 -14.88 -2.55
C THR A 218 35.84 -15.15 -3.38
N ASP A 219 35.98 -16.33 -4.01
CA ASP A 219 37.08 -16.66 -4.91
C ASP A 219 37.05 -15.88 -6.25
N GLY A 220 35.95 -15.25 -6.57
CA GLY A 220 35.76 -14.41 -7.76
C GLY A 220 35.48 -15.18 -9.06
N VAL A 221 35.28 -16.50 -9.00
CA VAL A 221 35.00 -17.36 -10.15
C VAL A 221 33.88 -18.35 -9.95
N THR A 222 33.68 -18.88 -8.74
CA THR A 222 32.66 -19.87 -8.44
C THR A 222 31.28 -19.19 -8.34
N LEU A 223 30.30 -19.71 -9.06
CA LEU A 223 28.90 -19.26 -8.91
C LEU A 223 28.38 -19.65 -7.54
N SER A 224 27.65 -18.74 -6.90
CA SER A 224 26.82 -19.08 -5.76
C SER A 224 25.59 -19.88 -6.21
N PRO A 225 24.86 -20.56 -5.31
CA PRO A 225 23.62 -21.22 -5.68
C PRO A 225 22.62 -20.30 -6.41
N GLY A 226 22.46 -19.06 -5.93
CA GLY A 226 21.63 -18.07 -6.63
C GLY A 226 22.23 -17.63 -7.97
N GLY A 227 23.55 -17.58 -8.08
CA GLY A 227 24.25 -17.29 -9.33
C GLY A 227 23.98 -18.36 -10.40
N GLU A 228 23.95 -19.63 -10.02
CA GLU A 228 23.57 -20.74 -10.92
C GLU A 228 22.11 -20.59 -11.40
N GLU A 229 21.20 -20.19 -10.49
CA GLU A 229 19.83 -19.90 -10.86
C GLU A 229 19.73 -18.74 -11.87
N TYR A 230 20.49 -17.66 -11.70
CA TYR A 230 20.51 -16.53 -12.65
C TYR A 230 21.04 -16.94 -14.03
N VAL A 231 22.03 -17.79 -14.12
CA VAL A 231 22.51 -18.34 -15.42
C VAL A 231 21.41 -19.13 -16.10
N ARG A 232 20.71 -19.98 -15.35
CA ARG A 232 19.55 -20.73 -15.86
C ARG A 232 18.43 -19.80 -16.32
N ILE A 233 18.06 -18.81 -15.51
CA ILE A 233 17.03 -17.82 -15.85
C ILE A 233 17.37 -17.10 -17.15
N ALA A 234 18.63 -16.65 -17.33
CA ALA A 234 19.06 -15.95 -18.53
C ALA A 234 18.86 -16.80 -19.80
N GLN A 235 19.10 -18.12 -19.71
CA GLN A 235 18.85 -19.05 -20.82
C GLN A 235 17.34 -19.23 -21.09
N GLU A 236 16.55 -19.38 -20.05
CA GLU A 236 15.08 -19.54 -20.13
C GLU A 236 14.43 -18.28 -20.71
N MET A 237 14.84 -17.09 -20.24
CA MET A 237 14.32 -15.80 -20.74
C MET A 237 14.63 -15.56 -22.22
N LYS A 238 15.79 -16.02 -22.71
CA LYS A 238 16.09 -15.98 -24.15
C LYS A 238 15.09 -16.79 -24.94
N LYS A 239 14.71 -17.99 -24.46
CA LYS A 239 13.72 -18.86 -25.13
C LYS A 239 12.33 -18.25 -25.08
N LEU A 240 11.90 -17.75 -23.90
CA LEU A 240 10.61 -17.08 -23.74
C LEU A 240 10.50 -15.84 -24.62
N ARG A 241 11.56 -15.03 -24.71
CA ARG A 241 11.56 -13.83 -25.57
C ARG A 241 11.39 -14.16 -27.04
N ALA A 242 11.91 -15.29 -27.51
CA ALA A 242 11.73 -15.75 -28.89
C ALA A 242 10.30 -16.22 -29.19
N ALA A 243 9.61 -16.78 -28.17
CA ALA A 243 8.24 -17.29 -28.28
C ALA A 243 7.16 -16.26 -27.90
N TYR A 244 7.55 -15.15 -27.27
CA TYR A 244 6.60 -14.17 -26.74
C TYR A 244 5.93 -13.36 -27.83
N ASP A 245 4.59 -13.41 -27.88
CA ASP A 245 3.80 -12.56 -28.76
C ASP A 245 3.48 -11.21 -28.08
N LYS A 246 4.15 -10.16 -28.55
CA LYS A 246 3.94 -8.78 -28.06
C LYS A 246 2.53 -8.22 -28.35
N LYS A 247 1.75 -8.87 -29.22
CA LYS A 247 0.38 -8.48 -29.55
C LYS A 247 -0.66 -9.15 -28.68
N SER A 248 -0.26 -10.11 -27.83
CA SER A 248 -1.15 -10.76 -26.88
C SER A 248 -1.88 -9.72 -26.01
N ARG A 249 -3.13 -9.98 -25.74
CA ARG A 249 -3.98 -9.18 -24.86
C ARG A 249 -4.40 -10.01 -23.67
N MET A 250 -4.68 -9.34 -22.57
CA MET A 250 -5.26 -9.99 -21.40
C MET A 250 -6.56 -10.70 -21.80
N PRO A 251 -6.74 -11.99 -21.45
CA PRO A 251 -7.99 -12.71 -21.69
C PRO A 251 -9.18 -11.95 -21.09
N LYS A 252 -10.32 -11.96 -21.80
CA LYS A 252 -11.52 -11.23 -21.36
C LYS A 252 -11.98 -11.63 -19.96
N GLN A 253 -11.86 -12.92 -19.62
CA GLN A 253 -12.20 -13.46 -18.31
C GLN A 253 -11.34 -12.85 -17.19
N LEU A 254 -10.05 -12.66 -17.42
CA LEU A 254 -9.19 -11.95 -16.44
C LEU A 254 -9.48 -10.45 -16.43
N ALA A 255 -9.67 -9.84 -17.59
CA ALA A 255 -9.97 -8.41 -17.69
C ALA A 255 -11.26 -8.02 -16.97
N SER A 256 -12.29 -8.89 -16.97
CA SER A 256 -13.54 -8.65 -16.23
C SER A 256 -13.37 -8.66 -14.71
N ARG A 257 -12.31 -9.30 -14.19
CA ARG A 257 -11.98 -9.32 -12.75
C ARG A 257 -11.05 -8.19 -12.32
N ARG A 258 -10.55 -7.39 -13.26
CA ARG A 258 -9.54 -6.36 -12.98
C ARG A 258 -10.05 -5.38 -11.93
N ILE A 259 -9.19 -5.05 -10.97
CA ILE A 259 -9.50 -4.15 -9.88
C ILE A 259 -8.40 -3.14 -9.64
N GLY A 260 -8.78 -1.88 -9.39
CA GLY A 260 -7.89 -0.85 -8.86
C GLY A 260 -7.89 -0.89 -7.33
N LEU A 261 -6.73 -1.09 -6.73
CA LEU A 261 -6.53 -0.95 -5.29
C LEU A 261 -5.90 0.41 -5.01
N LEU A 262 -6.66 1.26 -4.34
CA LEU A 262 -6.22 2.61 -3.99
C LEU A 262 -5.20 2.55 -2.85
N PHE A 263 -4.03 3.14 -3.08
CA PHE A 263 -2.97 3.28 -2.10
C PHE A 263 -2.34 4.67 -2.14
N ASP A 264 -2.28 5.31 -0.98
CA ASP A 264 -1.72 6.64 -0.81
C ASP A 264 -0.81 6.69 0.43
N MET A 265 0.39 7.27 0.27
CA MET A 265 1.37 7.34 1.35
C MET A 265 0.92 8.27 2.49
N ASN A 266 0.10 9.30 2.23
CA ASN A 266 -0.40 10.17 3.30
C ASN A 266 -1.37 9.40 4.22
N ASN A 267 -2.26 8.59 3.64
CA ASN A 267 -3.11 7.69 4.40
C ASN A 267 -2.29 6.70 5.24
N TYR A 268 -1.27 6.10 4.63
CA TYR A 268 -0.38 5.18 5.33
C TYR A 268 0.31 5.86 6.51
N TRP A 269 0.92 7.03 6.31
CA TRP A 269 1.63 7.75 7.37
C TRP A 269 0.70 8.14 8.52
N GLU A 270 -0.46 8.70 8.20
CA GLU A 270 -1.42 9.14 9.21
C GLU A 270 -1.94 7.98 10.06
N MET A 271 -2.30 6.88 9.41
CA MET A 271 -2.78 5.67 10.08
C MET A 271 -1.75 5.09 11.04
N GLU A 272 -0.46 5.14 10.69
CA GLU A 272 0.63 4.68 11.55
C GLU A 272 0.86 5.58 12.77
N PHE A 273 0.51 6.88 12.71
CA PHE A 273 0.60 7.78 13.87
C PHE A 273 -0.57 7.65 14.83
N GLN A 274 -1.75 7.28 14.34
CA GLN A 274 -2.97 7.15 15.15
C GLN A 274 -3.69 5.82 14.91
N ARG A 275 -3.03 4.72 15.22
CA ARG A 275 -3.57 3.37 15.05
C ARG A 275 -4.83 3.10 15.85
N GLN A 276 -5.01 3.71 17.01
CA GLN A 276 -6.05 3.50 18.02
C GLN A 276 -5.94 2.18 18.79
N THR A 277 -5.35 1.16 18.22
CA THR A 277 -5.01 -0.11 18.86
C THR A 277 -3.63 -0.55 18.36
N ASP A 278 -2.86 -1.22 19.20
CA ASP A 278 -1.56 -1.79 18.85
C ASP A 278 -1.70 -3.03 17.92
N GLN A 279 -2.90 -3.58 17.79
CA GLN A 279 -3.21 -4.63 16.81
C GLN A 279 -3.36 -4.09 15.38
N TRP A 280 -3.63 -2.81 15.19
CA TRP A 280 -3.77 -2.24 13.86
C TRP A 280 -2.42 -2.08 13.16
N TRP A 281 -2.32 -2.68 11.99
CA TRP A 281 -1.18 -2.51 11.09
C TRP A 281 -1.69 -2.27 9.68
N THR A 282 -1.41 -1.10 9.14
CA THR A 282 -1.98 -0.64 7.86
C THR A 282 -1.58 -1.52 6.68
N MET A 283 -0.30 -1.89 6.56
CA MET A 283 0.14 -2.75 5.46
C MET A 283 -0.43 -4.17 5.53
N PRO A 284 -0.46 -4.86 6.67
CA PRO A 284 -1.18 -6.13 6.82
C PRO A 284 -2.66 -6.05 6.41
N HIS A 285 -3.37 -4.98 6.79
CA HIS A 285 -4.75 -4.75 6.35
C HIS A 285 -4.85 -4.65 4.81
N ILE A 286 -3.99 -3.86 4.19
CA ILE A 286 -3.96 -3.69 2.72
C ILE A 286 -3.57 -5.00 2.03
N HIS A 287 -2.54 -5.69 2.51
CA HIS A 287 -2.07 -6.96 1.96
C HIS A 287 -3.13 -8.07 2.08
N LYS A 288 -3.95 -8.07 3.12
CA LYS A 288 -5.08 -8.97 3.25
C LYS A 288 -6.03 -8.86 2.04
N TYR A 289 -6.46 -7.64 1.70
CA TYR A 289 -7.28 -7.42 0.49
C TYR A 289 -6.52 -7.75 -0.80
N TYR A 290 -5.26 -7.37 -0.88
CA TYR A 290 -4.43 -7.73 -2.03
C TYR A 290 -4.39 -9.25 -2.26
N ASN A 291 -4.13 -10.01 -1.22
CA ASN A 291 -4.03 -11.48 -1.29
C ASN A 291 -5.35 -12.16 -1.65
N LEU A 292 -6.47 -11.71 -1.05
CA LEU A 292 -7.76 -12.28 -1.42
C LEU A 292 -8.12 -12.00 -2.90
N LEU A 293 -7.82 -10.81 -3.41
CA LEU A 293 -8.03 -10.47 -4.82
C LEU A 293 -7.16 -11.33 -5.74
N LYS A 294 -5.90 -11.56 -5.39
CA LYS A 294 -5.02 -12.46 -6.15
C LYS A 294 -5.56 -13.90 -6.14
N SER A 295 -6.15 -14.36 -5.02
CA SER A 295 -6.77 -15.68 -4.96
C SER A 295 -7.99 -15.83 -5.89
N PHE A 296 -8.63 -14.72 -6.27
CA PHE A 296 -9.72 -14.70 -7.26
C PHE A 296 -9.23 -14.71 -8.73
N ALA A 297 -7.93 -14.80 -8.94
CA ALA A 297 -7.28 -14.54 -10.23
C ALA A 297 -7.65 -13.16 -10.81
N ALA A 298 -7.80 -12.16 -9.94
CA ALA A 298 -8.06 -10.79 -10.35
C ALA A 298 -6.74 -10.08 -10.65
N PRO A 299 -6.57 -9.48 -11.84
CA PRO A 299 -5.49 -8.55 -12.09
C PRO A 299 -5.67 -7.31 -11.20
N VAL A 300 -4.71 -7.08 -10.30
CA VAL A 300 -4.72 -5.95 -9.37
C VAL A 300 -3.77 -4.89 -9.89
N ASP A 301 -4.22 -3.65 -9.93
CA ASP A 301 -3.38 -2.48 -10.12
C ASP A 301 -3.40 -1.65 -8.84
N VAL A 302 -2.23 -1.42 -8.23
CA VAL A 302 -2.11 -0.51 -7.09
C VAL A 302 -1.97 0.91 -7.62
N ILE A 303 -3.02 1.69 -7.46
CA ILE A 303 -3.18 3.00 -8.11
C ILE A 303 -3.26 4.15 -7.11
N SER A 304 -2.92 5.33 -7.58
CA SER A 304 -3.16 6.59 -6.87
C SER A 304 -4.61 7.06 -7.09
N GLU A 305 -5.15 7.81 -6.15
CA GLU A 305 -6.44 8.47 -6.31
C GLU A 305 -6.48 9.47 -7.49
N LYS A 306 -5.31 9.90 -8.01
CA LYS A 306 -5.22 10.80 -9.17
C LYS A 306 -5.49 10.11 -10.50
N GLU A 307 -5.45 8.77 -10.54
CA GLU A 307 -5.70 8.00 -11.76
C GLU A 307 -7.17 8.09 -12.21
N ASP A 308 -7.39 7.83 -13.49
CA ASP A 308 -8.75 7.66 -14.04
C ASP A 308 -9.30 6.29 -13.62
N PHE A 309 -10.46 6.28 -12.97
CA PHE A 309 -11.11 5.07 -12.48
C PHE A 309 -11.95 4.35 -13.54
N SER A 310 -12.29 5.02 -14.65
CA SER A 310 -13.22 4.50 -15.66
C SER A 310 -12.76 3.19 -16.33
N GLY A 311 -11.46 2.91 -16.30
CA GLY A 311 -10.87 1.68 -16.84
C GLY A 311 -10.96 0.45 -15.92
N TYR A 312 -11.53 0.58 -14.72
CA TYR A 312 -11.63 -0.50 -13.74
C TYR A 312 -13.08 -0.90 -13.51
N PRO A 313 -13.46 -2.19 -13.70
CA PRO A 313 -14.77 -2.69 -13.28
C PRO A 313 -14.98 -2.58 -11.77
N PHE A 314 -13.92 -2.80 -11.00
CA PHE A 314 -13.92 -2.77 -9.55
C PHE A 314 -12.86 -1.81 -9.02
N LEU A 315 -13.18 -1.11 -7.93
CA LEU A 315 -12.24 -0.36 -7.09
C LEU A 315 -12.35 -0.82 -5.65
N ILE A 316 -11.23 -0.87 -4.97
CA ILE A 316 -11.17 -1.04 -3.53
C ILE A 316 -10.29 0.03 -2.89
N ALA A 317 -10.76 0.61 -1.79
CA ALA A 317 -10.07 1.61 -1.00
C ALA A 317 -9.90 1.12 0.45
N PRO A 318 -8.86 0.30 0.73
CA PRO A 318 -8.67 -0.26 2.07
C PRO A 318 -8.31 0.85 3.07
N ALA A 319 -9.11 1.01 4.11
CA ALA A 319 -8.91 1.98 5.20
C ALA A 319 -8.49 3.38 4.70
N TYR A 320 -9.21 3.90 3.69
CA TYR A 320 -8.86 5.17 3.06
C TYR A 320 -9.37 6.35 3.90
N GLN A 321 -8.63 6.69 4.94
CA GLN A 321 -9.09 7.58 6.02
C GLN A 321 -9.14 9.06 5.61
N LEU A 322 -8.12 9.53 4.84
CA LEU A 322 -8.00 10.94 4.44
C LEU A 322 -8.77 11.21 3.14
N LEU A 323 -9.84 11.97 3.21
CA LEU A 323 -10.66 12.34 2.05
C LEU A 323 -10.79 13.86 1.88
N ASP A 324 -11.25 14.23 0.70
CA ASP A 324 -11.93 15.49 0.42
C ASP A 324 -13.22 15.24 -0.38
N ASN A 325 -14.03 16.27 -0.52
CA ASN A 325 -15.28 16.17 -1.26
C ASN A 325 -15.06 15.81 -2.75
N ASN A 326 -13.95 16.25 -3.34
CA ASN A 326 -13.63 15.96 -4.73
C ASN A 326 -13.45 14.44 -4.96
N LEU A 327 -12.73 13.75 -4.08
CA LEU A 327 -12.57 12.30 -4.21
C LEU A 327 -13.90 11.56 -4.02
N VAL A 328 -14.74 12.00 -3.06
CA VAL A 328 -16.07 11.42 -2.84
C VAL A 328 -16.98 11.62 -4.06
N GLU A 329 -16.94 12.79 -4.69
CA GLU A 329 -17.66 13.07 -5.94
C GLU A 329 -17.20 12.17 -7.08
N ARG A 330 -15.89 12.00 -7.27
CA ARG A 330 -15.31 11.10 -8.27
C ARG A 330 -15.69 9.62 -8.03
N TRP A 331 -15.68 9.17 -6.79
CA TRP A 331 -16.17 7.83 -6.44
C TRP A 331 -17.68 7.69 -6.74
N THR A 332 -18.45 8.72 -6.40
CA THR A 332 -19.90 8.73 -6.67
C THR A 332 -20.20 8.66 -8.17
N GLU A 333 -19.47 9.42 -8.97
CA GLU A 333 -19.59 9.40 -10.43
C GLU A 333 -19.16 8.06 -11.02
N TYR A 334 -18.03 7.51 -10.57
CA TYR A 334 -17.55 6.18 -10.96
C TYR A 334 -18.62 5.11 -10.72
N VAL A 335 -19.24 5.09 -9.54
CA VAL A 335 -20.29 4.13 -9.20
C VAL A 335 -21.55 4.35 -10.03
N LYS A 336 -22.02 5.60 -10.16
CA LYS A 336 -23.21 5.92 -11.00
C LYS A 336 -23.06 5.45 -12.44
N ASN A 337 -21.83 5.45 -12.97
CA ASN A 337 -21.50 5.01 -14.33
C ASN A 337 -21.34 3.48 -14.48
N GLY A 338 -21.40 2.72 -13.39
CA GLY A 338 -21.42 1.25 -13.42
C GLY A 338 -20.21 0.59 -12.74
N GLY A 339 -19.36 1.35 -12.07
CA GLY A 339 -18.27 0.81 -11.29
C GLY A 339 -18.73 0.19 -9.96
N HIS A 340 -18.01 -0.79 -9.45
CA HIS A 340 -18.24 -1.43 -8.16
C HIS A 340 -17.16 -0.98 -7.18
N LEU A 341 -17.55 -0.17 -6.18
CA LEU A 341 -16.65 0.39 -5.17
C LEU A 341 -16.73 -0.40 -3.88
N ILE A 342 -15.59 -0.82 -3.35
CA ILE A 342 -15.46 -1.48 -2.06
C ILE A 342 -14.69 -0.53 -1.12
N LEU A 343 -15.33 -0.12 -0.06
CA LEU A 343 -14.76 0.65 1.03
C LEU A 343 -14.62 -0.25 2.25
N THR A 344 -13.61 0.02 3.08
CA THR A 344 -13.41 -0.77 4.30
C THR A 344 -13.47 0.13 5.54
N CYS A 345 -13.44 -0.47 6.71
CA CYS A 345 -13.42 0.24 7.98
C CYS A 345 -12.42 1.40 7.99
N ARG A 346 -12.66 2.42 8.81
CA ARG A 346 -11.87 3.64 8.95
C ARG A 346 -11.89 4.59 7.74
N THR A 347 -12.57 4.25 6.64
CA THR A 347 -12.63 5.13 5.45
C THR A 347 -13.35 6.43 5.75
N GLY A 348 -12.78 7.57 5.31
CA GLY A 348 -13.45 8.87 5.30
C GLY A 348 -13.55 9.58 6.64
N GLN A 349 -12.84 9.15 7.65
CA GLN A 349 -12.96 9.71 9.00
C GLN A 349 -12.35 11.11 9.12
N LYS A 350 -11.38 11.46 8.27
CA LYS A 350 -10.58 12.68 8.38
C LYS A 350 -10.44 13.42 7.06
N ASP A 351 -10.22 14.72 7.14
CA ASP A 351 -9.87 15.56 6.00
C ASP A 351 -8.40 15.38 5.58
N ARG A 352 -7.96 16.12 4.56
CA ARG A 352 -6.59 16.05 4.02
C ARG A 352 -5.50 16.46 5.01
N ASN A 353 -5.86 17.18 6.06
CA ASN A 353 -4.94 17.59 7.13
C ASN A 353 -5.01 16.65 8.34
N ALA A 354 -5.68 15.48 8.22
CA ALA A 354 -5.91 14.53 9.28
C ALA A 354 -6.81 15.05 10.43
N LYS A 355 -7.56 16.12 10.20
CA LYS A 355 -8.56 16.64 11.13
C LYS A 355 -9.84 15.82 10.98
N LEU A 356 -10.44 15.40 12.09
CA LEU A 356 -11.80 14.82 12.08
C LEU A 356 -12.79 15.85 11.53
N TRP A 357 -13.75 15.39 10.76
CA TRP A 357 -14.82 16.25 10.26
C TRP A 357 -15.65 16.79 11.43
N GLU A 358 -16.02 18.06 11.38
CA GLU A 358 -17.02 18.64 12.30
C GLU A 358 -18.43 18.20 11.89
N ALA A 359 -18.64 16.89 11.93
CA ALA A 359 -19.81 16.18 11.46
C ALA A 359 -19.81 14.77 12.08
N PRO A 360 -20.89 13.98 11.96
CA PRO A 360 -20.86 12.56 12.34
C PRO A 360 -19.67 11.83 11.71
N LEU A 361 -19.09 10.87 12.44
CA LEU A 361 -17.89 10.16 12.00
C LEU A 361 -18.06 9.62 10.57
N ALA A 362 -17.06 9.88 9.70
CA ALA A 362 -17.07 9.53 8.27
C ALA A 362 -18.22 10.13 7.45
N ALA A 363 -18.82 11.24 7.88
CA ALA A 363 -19.96 11.88 7.20
C ALA A 363 -19.79 12.08 5.68
N PRO A 364 -18.61 12.41 5.12
CA PRO A 364 -18.46 12.58 3.68
C PRO A 364 -18.87 11.37 2.84
N ILE A 365 -18.72 10.15 3.37
CA ILE A 365 -19.09 8.93 2.65
C ILE A 365 -20.50 8.42 2.97
N HIS A 366 -21.22 9.04 3.90
CA HIS A 366 -22.54 8.55 4.34
C HIS A 366 -23.51 8.44 3.17
N GLN A 367 -23.63 9.50 2.36
CA GLN A 367 -24.52 9.48 1.21
C GLN A 367 -24.08 8.47 0.15
N LEU A 368 -22.80 8.32 -0.08
CA LEU A 368 -22.24 7.38 -1.05
C LEU A 368 -22.46 5.93 -0.61
N ALA A 369 -22.10 5.60 0.62
CA ALA A 369 -22.15 4.23 1.15
C ALA A 369 -23.52 3.81 1.70
N GLY A 370 -24.44 4.75 1.88
CA GLY A 370 -25.76 4.45 2.47
C GLY A 370 -25.72 4.25 3.98
N ILE A 371 -25.01 5.15 4.68
CA ILE A 371 -24.85 5.15 6.13
C ILE A 371 -25.68 6.30 6.73
N ASN A 372 -26.40 6.06 7.82
CA ASN A 372 -27.02 7.10 8.64
C ASN A 372 -26.09 7.52 9.77
N SER A 373 -25.47 6.57 10.44
CA SER A 373 -24.49 6.80 11.49
C SER A 373 -23.55 5.63 11.63
N LEU A 374 -22.36 5.89 12.12
CA LEU A 374 -21.42 4.87 12.52
C LEU A 374 -20.61 5.32 13.75
N TYR A 375 -20.18 4.36 14.54
CA TYR A 375 -19.16 4.50 15.56
C TYR A 375 -18.24 3.27 15.51
N TYR A 376 -17.08 3.33 16.14
CA TYR A 376 -16.14 2.22 16.11
C TYR A 376 -15.92 1.60 17.49
N ASP A 377 -15.49 0.36 17.48
CA ASP A 377 -15.11 -0.41 18.67
C ASP A 377 -13.88 -1.29 18.41
N HIS A 378 -13.20 -1.66 19.47
CA HIS A 378 -12.11 -2.63 19.46
C HIS A 378 -12.25 -3.58 20.65
N LEU A 379 -11.70 -4.77 20.51
CA LEU A 379 -11.68 -5.77 21.58
C LEU A 379 -10.26 -5.93 22.15
N PRO A 380 -10.13 -6.33 23.42
CA PRO A 380 -8.84 -6.77 23.96
C PRO A 380 -8.26 -7.92 23.12
N HIS A 381 -6.93 -8.00 23.02
CA HIS A 381 -6.21 -9.02 22.22
C HIS A 381 -6.67 -10.47 22.47
N SER A 382 -7.14 -10.78 23.67
CA SER A 382 -7.59 -12.13 24.04
C SER A 382 -9.03 -12.45 23.69
N LEU A 383 -9.78 -11.46 23.17
CA LEU A 383 -11.20 -11.62 22.82
C LEU A 383 -11.41 -11.56 21.33
N TYR A 384 -12.32 -12.40 20.88
CA TYR A 384 -12.82 -12.38 19.51
C TYR A 384 -14.32 -12.10 19.56
N GLY A 385 -14.77 -11.15 18.79
CA GLY A 385 -16.17 -10.92 18.51
C GLY A 385 -16.63 -11.79 17.33
N LYS A 386 -17.92 -11.77 17.07
CA LYS A 386 -18.58 -12.60 16.06
C LYS A 386 -19.38 -11.74 15.09
N VAL A 387 -19.34 -12.15 13.81
CA VAL A 387 -20.14 -11.55 12.73
C VAL A 387 -20.81 -12.66 11.96
N ASP A 388 -22.12 -12.54 11.75
CA ASP A 388 -22.91 -13.41 10.89
C ASP A 388 -22.94 -12.86 9.46
N PHE A 389 -22.55 -13.68 8.47
CA PHE A 389 -22.67 -13.41 7.05
C PHE A 389 -23.28 -14.62 6.36
N GLY A 390 -24.52 -14.49 5.87
CA GLY A 390 -25.31 -15.63 5.41
C GLY A 390 -25.59 -16.60 6.56
N ASP A 391 -25.29 -17.88 6.32
CA ASP A 391 -25.46 -18.95 7.32
C ASP A 391 -24.15 -19.25 8.10
N GLU A 392 -23.10 -18.44 7.90
CA GLU A 392 -21.77 -18.65 8.48
C GLU A 392 -21.46 -17.58 9.54
N GLU A 393 -20.78 -17.99 10.62
CA GLU A 393 -20.27 -17.11 11.68
C GLU A 393 -18.75 -16.93 11.52
N TYR A 394 -18.28 -15.67 11.55
CA TYR A 394 -16.88 -15.28 11.42
C TYR A 394 -16.38 -14.60 12.69
N ALA A 395 -15.15 -14.87 13.07
CA ALA A 395 -14.48 -14.20 14.17
C ALA A 395 -13.85 -12.88 13.72
N TRP A 396 -13.91 -11.84 14.56
CA TRP A 396 -13.22 -10.57 14.33
C TRP A 396 -12.52 -10.11 15.62
N ASN A 397 -11.49 -9.26 15.51
CA ASN A 397 -10.73 -8.79 16.67
C ASN A 397 -10.05 -7.43 16.50
N ASN A 398 -9.75 -7.00 15.26
CA ASN A 398 -8.93 -5.81 15.06
C ASN A 398 -9.75 -4.51 15.13
N TRP A 399 -10.85 -4.44 14.37
CA TRP A 399 -11.64 -3.23 14.23
C TRP A 399 -13.08 -3.54 13.89
N ALA A 400 -14.00 -2.78 14.49
CA ALA A 400 -15.42 -2.80 14.16
C ALA A 400 -15.95 -1.37 13.96
N ASP A 401 -16.38 -1.04 12.75
CA ASP A 401 -17.32 0.07 12.52
C ASP A 401 -18.74 -0.48 12.66
N VAL A 402 -19.45 0.00 13.67
CA VAL A 402 -20.84 -0.38 13.93
C VAL A 402 -21.75 0.55 13.16
N LEU A 403 -22.49 0.01 12.18
CA LEU A 403 -23.19 0.78 11.17
C LEU A 403 -24.70 0.83 11.44
N THR A 404 -25.29 2.02 11.21
CA THR A 404 -26.73 2.17 11.02
C THR A 404 -26.99 2.46 9.54
N PRO A 405 -27.57 1.53 8.76
CA PRO A 405 -27.78 1.71 7.35
C PRO A 405 -28.87 2.77 7.06
N ALA A 406 -28.72 3.48 5.95
CA ALA A 406 -29.76 4.36 5.41
C ALA A 406 -30.82 3.57 4.64
N ALA A 407 -31.98 4.17 4.41
CA ALA A 407 -33.03 3.55 3.62
C ALA A 407 -32.54 3.16 2.22
N GLY A 408 -32.88 1.96 1.76
CA GLY A 408 -32.45 1.40 0.47
C GLY A 408 -31.00 0.89 0.45
N THR A 409 -30.44 0.62 1.63
CA THR A 409 -29.14 -0.05 1.79
C THR A 409 -29.38 -1.44 2.36
N ASP A 410 -28.81 -2.45 1.73
CA ASP A 410 -28.90 -3.83 2.16
C ASP A 410 -27.86 -4.10 3.25
N VAL A 411 -28.26 -4.85 4.27
CA VAL A 411 -27.34 -5.37 5.30
C VAL A 411 -26.91 -6.76 4.88
N TRP A 412 -25.61 -6.95 4.67
CA TRP A 412 -25.06 -8.23 4.29
C TRP A 412 -24.55 -9.04 5.47
N ALA A 413 -23.97 -8.35 6.47
CA ALA A 413 -23.48 -9.00 7.68
C ALA A 413 -23.85 -8.17 8.92
N VAL A 414 -24.01 -8.84 10.05
CA VAL A 414 -24.35 -8.25 11.34
C VAL A 414 -23.43 -8.76 12.43
N TYR A 415 -23.18 -7.93 13.44
CA TYR A 415 -22.49 -8.38 14.65
C TYR A 415 -23.38 -9.37 15.42
N ALA A 416 -22.83 -10.53 15.77
CA ALA A 416 -23.55 -11.61 16.42
C ALA A 416 -23.44 -11.58 17.95
N ASP A 417 -22.56 -10.78 18.49
CA ASP A 417 -22.30 -10.60 19.92
C ASP A 417 -22.07 -9.13 20.29
N GLN A 418 -21.52 -8.88 21.47
CA GLN A 418 -21.30 -7.58 22.08
C GLN A 418 -22.65 -6.84 22.36
N PHE A 419 -22.57 -5.63 22.95
CA PHE A 419 -23.75 -4.83 23.26
C PHE A 419 -24.48 -4.29 22.00
N TYR A 420 -23.83 -4.32 20.85
CA TYR A 420 -24.36 -3.92 19.54
C TYR A 420 -24.77 -5.12 18.67
N LYS A 421 -25.01 -6.28 19.27
CA LYS A 421 -25.53 -7.45 18.53
C LYS A 421 -26.73 -7.07 17.66
N GLY A 422 -26.69 -7.49 16.39
CA GLY A 422 -27.70 -7.20 15.37
C GLY A 422 -27.43 -5.90 14.59
N ALA A 423 -26.47 -5.07 14.99
CA ALA A 423 -26.06 -3.93 14.19
C ALA A 423 -25.29 -4.38 12.93
N ALA A 424 -25.39 -3.59 11.86
CA ALA A 424 -24.73 -3.93 10.61
C ALA A 424 -23.20 -3.79 10.72
N SER A 425 -22.47 -4.77 10.19
CA SER A 425 -21.02 -4.78 10.01
C SER A 425 -20.62 -4.65 8.54
N VAL A 426 -21.45 -5.17 7.63
CA VAL A 426 -21.26 -5.02 6.17
C VAL A 426 -22.56 -4.57 5.54
N ILE A 427 -22.48 -3.53 4.73
CA ILE A 427 -23.63 -2.99 3.99
C ILE A 427 -23.33 -2.91 2.51
N HIS A 428 -24.37 -3.01 1.70
CA HIS A 428 -24.30 -2.94 0.25
C HIS A 428 -25.41 -2.06 -0.30
N ARG A 429 -25.09 -1.31 -1.34
CA ARG A 429 -26.06 -0.37 -1.92
C ARG A 429 -25.87 -0.26 -3.42
N ARG A 430 -26.97 -0.21 -4.16
CA ARG A 430 -26.98 0.17 -5.56
C ARG A 430 -27.05 1.69 -5.70
N LEU A 431 -26.20 2.25 -6.57
CA LEU A 431 -26.18 3.68 -6.85
C LEU A 431 -25.97 3.89 -8.37
N GLY A 432 -27.00 4.34 -9.07
CA GLY A 432 -26.98 4.41 -10.53
C GLY A 432 -26.87 3.02 -11.15
N LYS A 433 -25.80 2.78 -11.94
CA LYS A 433 -25.56 1.49 -12.62
C LYS A 433 -24.62 0.57 -11.84
N GLY A 434 -23.94 1.07 -10.83
CA GLY A 434 -22.95 0.35 -10.03
C GLY A 434 -23.36 0.15 -8.59
N THR A 435 -22.41 -0.24 -7.76
CA THR A 435 -22.64 -0.56 -6.34
C THR A 435 -21.55 -0.02 -5.45
N VAL A 436 -21.89 0.19 -4.17
CA VAL A 436 -20.95 0.46 -3.10
C VAL A 436 -21.13 -0.60 -2.03
N THR A 437 -20.04 -1.22 -1.60
CA THR A 437 -20.01 -2.12 -0.44
C THR A 437 -19.09 -1.53 0.60
N TYR A 438 -19.57 -1.42 1.85
CA TYR A 438 -18.77 -0.99 2.99
C TYR A 438 -18.56 -2.16 3.94
N ILE A 439 -17.31 -2.54 4.18
CA ILE A 439 -16.91 -3.61 5.09
C ILE A 439 -16.41 -2.95 6.37
N GLY A 440 -17.26 -2.89 7.39
CA GLY A 440 -16.95 -2.21 8.65
C GLY A 440 -16.09 -3.02 9.61
N THR A 441 -15.87 -4.28 9.34
CA THR A 441 -15.14 -5.21 10.23
C THR A 441 -13.78 -5.55 9.65
N ASP A 442 -12.77 -5.59 10.51
CA ASP A 442 -11.42 -6.09 10.19
C ASP A 442 -11.16 -7.38 10.95
N THR A 443 -11.07 -8.50 10.22
CA THR A 443 -10.75 -9.80 10.79
C THR A 443 -9.26 -10.11 10.69
N ASP A 444 -8.76 -10.94 11.58
CA ASP A 444 -7.35 -11.36 11.57
C ASP A 444 -7.02 -12.25 10.35
N ASP A 445 -7.92 -13.16 10.02
CA ASP A 445 -7.70 -14.17 8.96
C ASP A 445 -8.24 -13.79 7.56
N GLY A 446 -8.98 -12.71 7.44
CA GLY A 446 -9.52 -12.19 6.18
C GLY A 446 -10.62 -13.05 5.55
N LYS A 447 -11.17 -14.04 6.25
CA LYS A 447 -12.17 -14.95 5.67
C LYS A 447 -13.49 -14.25 5.39
N LEU A 448 -13.98 -13.44 6.31
CA LEU A 448 -15.19 -12.64 6.11
C LEU A 448 -15.02 -11.72 4.90
N GLU A 449 -13.91 -10.97 4.86
CA GLU A 449 -13.61 -10.04 3.78
C GLU A 449 -13.55 -10.75 2.43
N LYS A 450 -12.97 -11.94 2.40
CA LYS A 450 -12.90 -12.76 1.18
C LYS A 450 -14.29 -13.12 0.65
N GLU A 451 -15.18 -13.58 1.51
CA GLU A 451 -16.53 -13.97 1.09
C GLU A 451 -17.40 -12.75 0.73
N VAL A 452 -17.25 -11.64 1.44
CA VAL A 452 -17.94 -10.39 1.07
C VAL A 452 -17.48 -9.88 -0.29
N VAL A 453 -16.17 -9.83 -0.54
CA VAL A 453 -15.64 -9.39 -1.84
C VAL A 453 -16.02 -10.36 -2.95
N ARG A 454 -16.02 -11.68 -2.71
CA ARG A 454 -16.53 -12.70 -3.65
C ARG A 454 -17.97 -12.37 -4.05
N ARG A 455 -18.83 -12.10 -3.10
CA ARG A 455 -20.23 -11.75 -3.37
C ARG A 455 -20.37 -10.48 -4.21
N VAL A 456 -19.49 -9.47 -4.03
CA VAL A 456 -19.47 -8.28 -4.91
C VAL A 456 -19.21 -8.67 -6.36
N TYR A 457 -18.25 -9.57 -6.62
CA TYR A 457 -17.97 -10.07 -7.97
C TYR A 457 -19.14 -10.87 -8.54
N GLU A 458 -19.75 -11.72 -7.74
CA GLU A 458 -20.90 -12.55 -8.15
C GLU A 458 -22.12 -11.70 -8.53
N GLU A 459 -22.44 -10.66 -7.73
CA GLU A 459 -23.53 -9.73 -8.06
C GLU A 459 -23.27 -8.89 -9.31
N ALA A 460 -22.00 -8.67 -9.64
CA ALA A 460 -21.58 -8.07 -10.91
C ALA A 460 -21.62 -9.09 -12.09
N GLY A 461 -21.96 -10.35 -11.84
CA GLY A 461 -21.96 -11.41 -12.86
C GLY A 461 -20.55 -11.87 -13.28
N VAL A 462 -19.54 -11.63 -12.44
CA VAL A 462 -18.14 -11.94 -12.72
C VAL A 462 -17.70 -13.12 -11.83
N PRO A 463 -17.46 -14.31 -12.42
CA PRO A 463 -17.02 -15.48 -11.65
C PRO A 463 -15.59 -15.29 -11.15
N THR A 464 -15.33 -15.71 -9.90
CA THR A 464 -13.99 -15.74 -9.30
C THR A 464 -13.40 -17.15 -9.32
N GLU A 465 -12.09 -17.22 -9.20
CA GLU A 465 -11.37 -18.47 -8.89
C GLU A 465 -11.18 -18.61 -7.37
N ASP A 466 -10.55 -19.69 -6.96
CA ASP A 466 -10.08 -19.90 -5.60
C ASP A 466 -8.67 -20.47 -5.62
N LEU A 467 -7.72 -19.63 -6.02
CA LEU A 467 -6.32 -20.01 -6.15
C LEU A 467 -5.67 -20.10 -4.77
N PRO A 468 -4.72 -21.03 -4.58
CA PRO A 468 -3.92 -21.09 -3.37
C PRO A 468 -3.15 -19.80 -3.14
N TYR A 469 -2.87 -19.49 -1.88
CA TYR A 469 -2.01 -18.37 -1.51
C TYR A 469 -0.64 -18.47 -2.21
N GLY A 470 -0.18 -17.35 -2.73
CA GLY A 470 1.10 -17.24 -3.41
C GLY A 470 1.07 -17.55 -4.91
N VAL A 471 -0.07 -17.93 -5.47
CA VAL A 471 -0.25 -17.99 -6.93
C VAL A 471 -0.46 -16.58 -7.45
N VAL A 472 0.31 -16.21 -8.49
CA VAL A 472 0.31 -14.84 -9.05
C VAL A 472 -0.05 -14.88 -10.53
#